data_e5f4a932fe9035328a21e4f8e1b2e9b0
#
_entry.id   e5f4a932fe9035328a21e4f8e1b2e9b0
#
_cell.length_a   1.000
_cell.length_b   1.000
_cell.length_c   1.000
_cell.angle_alpha   90.00
_cell.angle_beta   90.00
_cell.angle_gamma   90.00
#
_symmetry.space_group_name_H-M   'P 1'
#
loop_
_entity.id
_entity.type
_entity.pdbx_description
1 polymer ?
#
loop_
_entity_poly.entity_id
_entity_poly.type
_entity_poly.pdbx_seq_one_letter_code
_entity_poly.pdbx_strand_id
1 'polypeptide(L)'
;MVDVGDSGTPLAKKLGIKSPLTILLINPPEAYLMWIGGVPDGVKMVAKAKPPIEAVHVFVTESLELDATLSKLRNELNQDGFVWVSWPKKASKVPTDITEDVIREIALPLGFVDIKVCSVSEVWSGLKLVIRKSERK
;
A
#
# COMPACT_ATOMS: atom_id res chain seq x y z
N MET A 1 10.47 -13.96 -16.91
CA MET A 1 10.04 -13.27 -15.71
C MET A 1 8.81 -13.92 -15.10
N VAL A 2 8.75 -13.98 -13.84
CA VAL A 2 7.66 -14.67 -13.15
C VAL A 2 6.71 -13.65 -12.53
N ASP A 3 5.43 -13.83 -12.80
CA ASP A 3 4.41 -13.09 -12.09
C ASP A 3 4.25 -13.68 -10.72
N VAL A 4 4.62 -12.93 -9.74
CA VAL A 4 4.56 -13.42 -8.38
C VAL A 4 3.13 -13.42 -7.89
N GLY A 5 2.64 -14.64 -7.67
CA GLY A 5 1.36 -14.81 -6.99
C GLY A 5 0.14 -14.56 -7.83
N ASP A 6 0.21 -14.64 -9.20
CA ASP A 6 -1.02 -14.48 -9.91
C ASP A 6 -1.00 -14.89 -11.37
N SER A 7 -2.03 -14.53 -12.05
CA SER A 7 -2.45 -14.96 -13.36
C SER A 7 -1.91 -14.13 -14.52
N GLY A 8 -0.86 -13.37 -14.32
CA GLY A 8 -0.26 -12.59 -15.40
C GLY A 8 -0.73 -11.15 -15.50
N THR A 9 -1.59 -10.69 -14.59
CA THR A 9 -1.97 -9.29 -14.54
C THR A 9 -0.78 -8.47 -14.07
N PRO A 10 -0.39 -7.40 -14.81
CA PRO A 10 0.71 -6.55 -14.36
C PRO A 10 0.47 -5.99 -12.97
N LEU A 11 1.53 -5.92 -12.17
CA LEU A 11 1.41 -5.48 -10.79
C LEU A 11 0.84 -4.06 -10.68
N ALA A 12 1.29 -3.14 -11.54
CA ALA A 12 0.77 -1.77 -11.51
C ALA A 12 -0.74 -1.75 -11.65
N LYS A 13 -1.28 -2.58 -12.52
CA LYS A 13 -2.73 -2.68 -12.72
C LYS A 13 -3.43 -3.24 -11.49
N LYS A 14 -2.86 -4.27 -10.88
CA LYS A 14 -3.41 -4.87 -9.66
C LYS A 14 -3.47 -3.86 -8.53
N LEU A 15 -2.46 -3.00 -8.43
CA LEU A 15 -2.38 -1.98 -7.39
C LEU A 15 -3.23 -0.74 -7.71
N GLY A 16 -3.81 -0.65 -8.90
CA GLY A 16 -4.59 0.51 -9.29
C GLY A 16 -3.74 1.73 -9.62
N ILE A 17 -2.47 1.50 -9.99
CA ILE A 17 -1.55 2.58 -10.34
C ILE A 17 -1.71 2.90 -11.82
N LYS A 18 -2.46 3.94 -12.11
CA LYS A 18 -2.73 4.35 -13.48
C LYS A 18 -2.92 5.87 -13.57
N SER A 19 -2.60 6.41 -14.74
CA SER A 19 -2.69 7.84 -15.01
C SER A 19 -4.12 8.37 -14.90
N PRO A 20 -4.32 9.60 -14.42
CA PRO A 20 -3.32 10.44 -13.74
C PRO A 20 -3.23 10.08 -12.27
N LEU A 21 -2.03 10.07 -11.72
CA LEU A 21 -1.85 9.70 -10.32
C LEU A 21 -0.51 10.18 -9.78
N THR A 22 -0.51 10.67 -8.55
CA THR A 22 0.71 10.87 -7.77
C THR A 22 0.64 9.91 -6.60
N ILE A 23 1.62 9.03 -6.49
CA ILE A 23 1.67 8.04 -5.41
C ILE A 23 2.90 8.26 -4.53
N LEU A 24 2.65 8.31 -3.23
CA LEU A 24 3.70 8.42 -2.21
C LEU A 24 4.21 7.03 -1.88
N LEU A 25 5.53 6.83 -1.99
CA LEU A 25 6.16 5.57 -1.62
C LEU A 25 6.86 5.74 -0.29
N ILE A 26 6.55 4.88 0.68
CA ILE A 26 7.17 4.90 2.00
C ILE A 26 7.93 3.58 2.18
N ASN A 27 9.24 3.69 2.34
CA ASN A 27 10.15 2.54 2.50
C ASN A 27 10.06 1.53 1.35
N PRO A 28 10.01 1.97 0.08
CA PRO A 28 9.91 1.01 -1.01
C PRO A 28 11.18 0.17 -1.11
N PRO A 29 11.06 -1.15 -1.30
CA PRO A 29 12.24 -1.98 -1.57
C PRO A 29 12.91 -1.55 -2.86
N GLU A 30 14.20 -1.84 -2.97
CA GLU A 30 15.01 -1.43 -4.11
C GLU A 30 14.45 -1.94 -5.43
N ALA A 31 13.86 -3.13 -5.44
CA ALA A 31 13.33 -3.75 -6.65
C ALA A 31 11.92 -3.26 -7.02
N TYR A 32 11.35 -2.31 -6.27
CA TYR A 32 9.97 -1.88 -6.48
C TYR A 32 9.65 -1.51 -7.92
N LEU A 33 10.48 -0.66 -8.54
CA LEU A 33 10.22 -0.22 -9.90
C LEU A 33 10.30 -1.38 -10.89
N MET A 34 11.17 -2.35 -10.64
CA MET A 34 11.25 -3.54 -11.47
C MET A 34 9.97 -4.36 -11.38
N TRP A 35 9.43 -4.52 -10.18
CA TRP A 35 8.17 -5.25 -9.99
C TRP A 35 7.01 -4.58 -10.70
N ILE A 36 6.98 -3.24 -10.69
CA ILE A 36 5.92 -2.45 -11.33
C ILE A 36 6.07 -2.44 -12.86
N GLY A 37 7.28 -2.67 -13.37
CA GLY A 37 7.56 -2.59 -14.80
C GLY A 37 7.92 -1.18 -15.24
N GLY A 38 8.47 -0.39 -14.33
CA GLY A 38 8.78 1.02 -14.56
C GLY A 38 7.60 1.92 -14.19
N VAL A 39 7.84 3.22 -14.15
CA VAL A 39 6.79 4.19 -13.81
C VAL A 39 5.83 4.32 -14.99
N PRO A 40 4.53 4.03 -14.80
CA PRO A 40 3.57 4.19 -15.91
C PRO A 40 3.48 5.65 -16.36
N ASP A 41 3.18 5.86 -17.65
CA ASP A 41 2.98 7.21 -18.19
C ASP A 41 1.90 7.93 -17.41
N GLY A 42 2.16 9.20 -17.10
CA GLY A 42 1.18 10.03 -16.39
C GLY A 42 1.10 9.75 -14.89
N VAL A 43 1.98 8.90 -14.37
CA VAL A 43 2.08 8.60 -12.95
C VAL A 43 3.35 9.21 -12.39
N LYS A 44 3.25 9.83 -11.22
CA LYS A 44 4.41 10.33 -10.49
C LYS A 44 4.58 9.52 -9.21
N MET A 45 5.77 8.99 -8.99
CA MET A 45 6.11 8.30 -7.76
C MET A 45 7.03 9.18 -6.95
N VAL A 46 6.62 9.51 -5.73
CA VAL A 46 7.34 10.52 -4.93
C VAL A 46 7.68 9.98 -3.55
N ALA A 47 8.74 10.53 -2.95
CA ALA A 47 9.14 10.19 -1.59
C ALA A 47 8.53 11.13 -0.56
N LYS A 48 7.98 12.25 -1.02
CA LYS A 48 7.28 13.24 -0.17
C LYS A 48 6.11 13.79 -0.94
N ALA A 49 4.99 14.00 -0.26
CA ALA A 49 3.81 14.56 -0.89
C ALA A 49 3.12 15.51 0.08
N LYS A 50 2.43 16.51 -0.48
CA LYS A 50 1.63 17.44 0.32
C LYS A 50 0.18 16.97 0.34
N PRO A 51 -0.54 17.14 1.46
CA PRO A 51 -1.97 16.83 1.49
C PRO A 51 -2.75 17.75 0.54
N PRO A 52 -3.84 17.26 -0.05
CA PRO A 52 -4.34 15.89 0.08
C PRO A 52 -3.56 14.90 -0.77
N ILE A 53 -3.25 13.75 -0.20
CA ILE A 53 -2.47 12.71 -0.88
C ILE A 53 -3.41 11.75 -1.59
N GLU A 54 -3.16 11.47 -2.88
CA GLU A 54 -4.05 10.63 -3.67
C GLU A 54 -3.87 9.15 -3.41
N ALA A 55 -2.62 8.71 -3.27
CA ALA A 55 -2.31 7.30 -3.14
C ALA A 55 -1.00 7.11 -2.40
N VAL A 56 -0.91 6.02 -1.65
CA VAL A 56 0.28 5.67 -0.87
C VAL A 56 0.55 4.18 -1.01
N HIS A 57 1.82 3.80 -1.09
CA HIS A 57 2.23 2.43 -0.91
C HIS A 57 3.31 2.41 0.17
N VAL A 58 3.01 1.80 1.31
CA VAL A 58 3.93 1.75 2.44
C VAL A 58 4.38 0.32 2.69
N PHE A 59 5.68 0.16 2.95
CA PHE A 59 6.29 -1.12 3.29
C PHE A 59 6.74 -1.09 4.74
N VAL A 60 6.21 -1.97 5.56
CA VAL A 60 6.47 -1.99 7.00
C VAL A 60 6.66 -3.42 7.51
N THR A 61 7.42 -3.54 8.60
CA THR A 61 7.60 -4.83 9.27
C THR A 61 7.14 -4.79 10.72
N GLU A 62 6.90 -3.59 11.27
CA GLU A 62 6.52 -3.42 12.68
C GLU A 62 5.19 -2.72 12.84
N SER A 63 4.33 -3.26 13.67
CA SER A 63 3.00 -2.73 13.88
C SER A 63 2.99 -1.33 14.49
N LEU A 64 3.96 -1.01 15.34
CA LEU A 64 4.06 0.34 15.91
C LEU A 64 4.33 1.37 14.84
N GLU A 65 5.20 1.04 13.89
CA GLU A 65 5.48 1.92 12.77
C GLU A 65 4.24 2.08 11.89
N LEU A 66 3.54 0.99 11.65
CA LEU A 66 2.31 1.03 10.84
C LEU A 66 1.26 1.91 11.50
N ASP A 67 1.06 1.78 12.81
CA ASP A 67 0.09 2.60 13.54
C ASP A 67 0.42 4.08 13.39
N ALA A 68 1.68 4.46 13.62
CA ALA A 68 2.09 5.86 13.48
C ALA A 68 1.86 6.38 12.06
N THR A 69 2.22 5.56 11.06
CA THR A 69 2.07 5.94 9.65
C THR A 69 0.60 6.10 9.27
N LEU A 70 -0.25 5.13 9.61
CA LEU A 70 -1.67 5.20 9.27
C LEU A 70 -2.39 6.32 10.00
N SER A 71 -2.00 6.58 11.25
CA SER A 71 -2.58 7.69 12.02
C SER A 71 -2.31 9.03 11.32
N LYS A 72 -1.11 9.23 10.82
CA LYS A 72 -0.74 10.43 10.07
C LYS A 72 -1.48 10.49 8.74
N LEU A 73 -1.46 9.40 7.98
CA LEU A 73 -2.08 9.34 6.66
C LEU A 73 -3.58 9.56 6.72
N ARG A 74 -4.24 9.17 7.81
CA ARG A 74 -5.68 9.34 7.93
C ARG A 74 -6.09 10.79 7.76
N ASN A 75 -5.26 11.72 8.21
CA ASN A 75 -5.54 13.15 8.12
C ASN A 75 -5.03 13.78 6.83
N GLU A 76 -4.15 13.10 6.11
CA GLU A 76 -3.52 13.63 4.91
C GLU A 76 -4.06 13.06 3.61
N LEU A 77 -4.70 11.90 3.69
CA LEU A 77 -5.19 11.21 2.50
C LEU A 77 -6.44 11.89 1.95
N ASN A 78 -6.50 12.02 0.63
CA ASN A 78 -7.71 12.46 -0.06
C ASN A 78 -8.85 11.50 0.31
N GLN A 79 -10.07 12.03 0.40
CA GLN A 79 -11.25 11.21 0.76
C GLN A 79 -11.45 10.02 -0.18
N ASP A 80 -11.03 10.17 -1.43
CA ASP A 80 -11.14 9.10 -2.44
C ASP A 80 -9.80 8.38 -2.63
N GLY A 81 -8.82 8.66 -1.78
CA GLY A 81 -7.50 8.07 -1.89
C GLY A 81 -7.41 6.65 -1.40
N PHE A 82 -6.25 6.03 -1.61
CA PHE A 82 -6.03 4.68 -1.12
C PHE A 82 -4.62 4.52 -0.55
N VAL A 83 -4.48 3.53 0.33
CA VAL A 83 -3.19 3.16 0.90
C VAL A 83 -3.01 1.67 0.71
N TRP A 84 -1.94 1.28 0.02
CA TRP A 84 -1.49 -0.10 0.02
C TRP A 84 -0.51 -0.28 1.17
N VAL A 85 -0.83 -1.21 2.07
CA VAL A 85 0.09 -1.59 3.14
C VAL A 85 0.72 -2.91 2.75
N SER A 86 2.04 -2.94 2.63
CA SER A 86 2.76 -4.18 2.34
C SER A 86 3.57 -4.61 3.54
N TRP A 87 3.51 -5.90 3.82
CA TRP A 87 4.23 -6.52 4.93
C TRP A 87 4.79 -7.87 4.46
N PRO A 88 5.82 -8.40 5.16
CA PRO A 88 6.44 -9.66 4.75
C PRO A 88 5.47 -10.84 4.90
N LYS A 89 5.44 -11.70 3.89
CA LYS A 89 4.71 -12.95 3.94
C LYS A 89 5.33 -13.86 5.00
N LYS A 90 4.51 -14.65 5.68
CA LYS A 90 5.00 -15.60 6.67
C LYS A 90 6.05 -16.54 6.08
N ALA A 91 5.82 -17.00 4.86
CA ALA A 91 6.73 -17.93 4.19
C ALA A 91 8.10 -17.31 3.88
N SER A 92 8.21 -15.98 3.86
CA SER A 92 9.47 -15.30 3.59
C SER A 92 10.45 -15.40 4.75
N LYS A 93 9.92 -15.68 5.95
CA LYS A 93 10.68 -15.73 7.21
C LYS A 93 11.35 -14.42 7.61
N VAL A 94 10.99 -13.31 6.94
CA VAL A 94 11.43 -11.99 7.38
C VAL A 94 10.67 -11.66 8.67
N PRO A 95 11.38 -11.25 9.73
CA PRO A 95 10.73 -10.98 11.01
C PRO A 95 9.71 -9.85 10.91
N THR A 96 8.51 -10.08 11.41
CA THR A 96 7.46 -9.08 11.45
C THR A 96 6.39 -9.50 12.47
N ASP A 97 5.77 -8.52 13.10
CA ASP A 97 4.60 -8.75 13.94
C ASP A 97 3.30 -8.37 13.22
N ILE A 98 3.37 -8.14 11.90
CA ILE A 98 2.21 -7.72 11.11
C ILE A 98 1.58 -8.91 10.37
N THR A 99 0.25 -8.97 10.46
CA THR A 99 -0.59 -9.89 9.69
C THR A 99 -1.75 -9.07 9.13
N GLU A 100 -2.58 -9.67 8.28
CA GLU A 100 -3.80 -9.00 7.81
C GLU A 100 -4.65 -8.54 8.99
N ASP A 101 -4.81 -9.42 10.00
CA ASP A 101 -5.64 -9.09 11.15
C ASP A 101 -5.07 -7.94 11.96
N VAL A 102 -3.74 -7.90 12.12
CA VAL A 102 -3.10 -6.79 12.82
C VAL A 102 -3.34 -5.47 12.07
N ILE A 103 -3.24 -5.50 10.74
CA ILE A 103 -3.53 -4.29 9.94
C ILE A 103 -4.96 -3.82 10.18
N ARG A 104 -5.93 -4.73 10.17
CA ARG A 104 -7.33 -4.39 10.41
C ARG A 104 -7.55 -3.83 11.81
N GLU A 105 -6.90 -4.42 12.82
CA GLU A 105 -7.00 -3.94 14.20
C GLU A 105 -6.51 -2.50 14.35
N ILE A 106 -5.50 -2.11 13.57
CA ILE A 106 -4.98 -0.75 13.58
C ILE A 106 -5.84 0.17 12.72
N ALA A 107 -6.20 -0.27 11.52
CA ALA A 107 -6.81 0.57 10.50
C ALA A 107 -8.28 0.90 10.79
N LEU A 108 -9.06 -0.09 11.24
CA LEU A 108 -10.50 0.11 11.44
C LEU A 108 -10.83 1.22 12.45
N PRO A 109 -10.17 1.28 13.62
CA PRO A 109 -10.45 2.38 14.56
C PRO A 109 -10.09 3.75 14.00
N LEU A 110 -9.17 3.81 13.04
CA LEU A 110 -8.75 5.07 12.42
C LEU A 110 -9.72 5.54 11.33
N GLY A 111 -10.67 4.71 10.93
CA GLY A 111 -11.64 5.07 9.91
C GLY A 111 -11.34 4.49 8.53
N PHE A 112 -10.37 3.59 8.42
CA PHE A 112 -10.10 2.89 7.17
C PHE A 112 -10.91 1.59 7.10
N VAL A 113 -11.00 1.05 5.89
CA VAL A 113 -11.50 -0.30 5.65
C VAL A 113 -10.64 -0.93 4.55
N ASP A 114 -10.40 -2.24 4.68
CA ASP A 114 -9.66 -2.98 3.67
C ASP A 114 -10.60 -3.45 2.57
N ILE A 115 -10.16 -3.35 1.32
CA ILE A 115 -11.00 -3.70 0.18
C ILE A 115 -10.38 -4.71 -0.78
N LYS A 116 -9.08 -4.95 -0.71
CA LYS A 116 -8.42 -5.85 -1.65
C LYS A 116 -7.10 -6.34 -1.07
N VAL A 117 -6.76 -7.58 -1.36
CA VAL A 117 -5.46 -8.14 -1.02
C VAL A 117 -4.76 -8.59 -2.31
N CYS A 118 -3.44 -8.47 -2.36
CA CYS A 118 -2.68 -9.02 -3.47
C CYS A 118 -1.28 -9.42 -3.02
N SER A 119 -0.63 -10.23 -3.86
CA SER A 119 0.78 -10.55 -3.70
C SER A 119 1.58 -9.48 -4.47
N VAL A 120 2.52 -8.83 -3.79
CA VAL A 120 3.35 -7.79 -4.41
C VAL A 120 4.64 -8.40 -4.96
N SER A 121 5.25 -9.32 -4.21
CA SER A 121 6.46 -10.01 -4.61
C SER A 121 6.54 -11.33 -3.86
N GLU A 122 7.64 -12.05 -4.03
CA GLU A 122 7.86 -13.29 -3.27
C GLU A 122 7.86 -13.04 -1.76
N VAL A 123 8.33 -11.88 -1.34
CA VAL A 123 8.44 -11.54 0.08
C VAL A 123 7.23 -10.78 0.59
N TRP A 124 6.64 -9.89 -0.22
CA TRP A 124 5.67 -8.91 0.25
C TRP A 124 4.23 -9.20 -0.16
N SER A 125 3.33 -9.15 0.80
CA SER A 125 1.88 -9.11 0.57
C SER A 125 1.42 -7.66 0.58
N GLY A 126 0.23 -7.39 0.03
CA GLY A 126 -0.36 -6.06 0.07
C GLY A 126 -1.83 -6.11 0.45
N LEU A 127 -2.25 -5.16 1.27
CA LEU A 127 -3.66 -4.97 1.65
C LEU A 127 -4.04 -3.53 1.35
N LYS A 128 -5.07 -3.34 0.54
CA LYS A 128 -5.51 -2.01 0.14
C LYS A 128 -6.53 -1.47 1.12
N LEU A 129 -6.25 -0.28 1.63
CA LEU A 129 -7.12 0.44 2.56
C LEU A 129 -7.68 1.68 1.88
N VAL A 130 -8.95 1.98 2.18
CA VAL A 130 -9.58 3.24 1.81
C VAL A 130 -10.29 3.80 3.03
N ILE A 131 -10.63 5.08 3.00
CA ILE A 131 -11.40 5.68 4.08
C ILE A 131 -12.82 5.14 3.98
N ARG A 132 -13.38 4.63 5.10
CA ARG A 132 -14.75 4.10 5.13
C ARG A 132 -15.73 5.17 4.64
N LYS A 133 -16.75 4.76 3.88
CA LYS A 133 -17.73 5.70 3.34
C LYS A 133 -18.35 6.56 4.42
N SER A 134 -18.64 5.98 5.58
CA SER A 134 -19.26 6.72 6.70
C SER A 134 -18.32 7.78 7.28
N GLU A 135 -17.02 7.70 6.99
CA GLU A 135 -16.01 8.64 7.46
C GLU A 135 -15.65 9.70 6.42
N ARG A 136 -16.18 9.60 5.22
CA ARG A 136 -15.90 10.58 4.16
C ARG A 136 -16.79 11.80 4.31
N LYS A 137 -16.21 12.94 4.04
CA LYS A 137 -16.93 14.21 4.14
C LYS A 137 -17.52 14.61 2.81
#